data_74cde8f9326472129435e8367b74cf65
#
_entry.id   74cde8f9326472129435e8367b74cf65
#
_cell.length_a   1.000
_cell.length_b   1.000
_cell.length_c   1.000
_cell.angle_alpha   90.00
_cell.angle_beta   90.00
_cell.angle_gamma   90.00
#
_symmetry.space_group_name_H-M   'P 1'
#
loop_
_entity.id
_entity.type
_entity.pdbx_description
1 polymer ?
#
loop_
_entity_poly.entity_id
_entity_poly.type
_entity_poly.pdbx_seq_one_letter_code
_entity_poly.pdbx_strand_id
1 'polypeptide(L)'
;MTRETLIIGGTVLALVLGGRGAKAQGRTPAVAAFTSSVDMVRIAAVVRDRKGRFVQDLTARDFEVLDGGQTQPITDLQRDVAGVSVAVLFDVSGSMEGHLPNAREAATHVLSWLDLSRDEAAIFTFDTHLDERTPFTIGLRVLPESIAHVVPFGATSLHDAIAQTARRVGEREGRRRAVIVLTDGADNASSLKPDEASAIASSIDVPVYIFGIVPSIDNPSADTSTRSIEVAAFTGPLADLATWTGGHVFVASTPGQRSIAARQIIAELRHQHLIAFESSGKPGWHPLVVRARSRDLTVRARSGYIAGQSRPTAHQEDHHVP
;
A
#
# COMPACT_ATOMS: atom_id res chain seq x y z
N MET A 1 -42.15 -82.02 2.82
CA MET A 1 -41.65 -83.12 3.71
C MET A 1 -40.96 -82.46 4.87
N THR A 2 -41.71 -82.35 5.98
CA THR A 2 -41.46 -82.97 7.28
C THR A 2 -40.09 -82.64 7.85
N ARG A 3 -39.90 -82.07 9.04
CA ARG A 3 -40.55 -82.33 10.34
C ARG A 3 -40.18 -81.22 11.32
N GLU A 4 -41.12 -80.87 12.14
CA GLU A 4 -41.03 -80.22 13.43
C GLU A 4 -40.03 -80.91 14.38
N THR A 5 -39.46 -80.19 15.36
CA THR A 5 -39.50 -80.67 16.74
C THR A 5 -39.30 -79.49 17.72
N LEU A 6 -40.23 -79.32 18.57
CA LEU A 6 -40.42 -78.54 19.78
C LEU A 6 -39.61 -79.21 20.92
N ILE A 7 -39.09 -78.42 21.91
CA ILE A 7 -38.97 -78.71 23.37
C ILE A 7 -38.36 -77.51 24.09
N ILE A 8 -39.15 -76.73 24.83
CA ILE A 8 -39.47 -76.56 26.26
C ILE A 8 -38.21 -76.51 27.20
N GLY A 9 -38.14 -75.46 27.94
CA GLY A 9 -37.94 -75.45 29.37
C GLY A 9 -36.66 -74.86 29.91
N GLY A 10 -36.83 -73.85 30.78
CA GLY A 10 -35.81 -73.60 31.78
C GLY A 10 -35.60 -72.14 32.14
N THR A 11 -36.52 -71.60 33.00
CA THR A 11 -36.36 -70.37 33.70
C THR A 11 -35.27 -70.43 34.75
N VAL A 12 -34.17 -69.69 34.64
CA VAL A 12 -33.27 -69.42 35.77
C VAL A 12 -33.09 -67.92 35.87
N LEU A 13 -33.64 -67.38 36.95
CA LEU A 13 -33.49 -65.98 37.40
C LEU A 13 -32.11 -65.83 38.05
N ALA A 14 -31.17 -65.17 37.47
CA ALA A 14 -29.93 -64.77 38.10
C ALA A 14 -29.83 -63.20 38.16
N LEU A 15 -30.00 -62.68 39.35
CA LEU A 15 -29.79 -61.35 39.74
C LEU A 15 -28.27 -61.06 39.73
N VAL A 16 -27.76 -60.18 38.80
CA VAL A 16 -26.38 -59.72 38.87
C VAL A 16 -26.39 -58.18 38.90
N LEU A 17 -25.87 -57.71 40.05
CA LEU A 17 -25.68 -56.28 40.36
C LEU A 17 -24.86 -55.56 39.28
N GLY A 18 -25.34 -54.35 38.97
CA GLY A 18 -24.73 -53.48 37.98
C GLY A 18 -23.37 -52.90 38.42
N GLY A 19 -22.36 -53.20 37.63
CA GLY A 19 -21.15 -52.46 37.58
C GLY A 19 -21.22 -51.43 36.44
N ARG A 20 -21.38 -50.15 36.80
CA ARG A 20 -21.21 -49.05 35.82
C ARG A 20 -19.74 -48.94 35.45
N GLY A 21 -19.32 -49.57 34.39
CA GLY A 21 -18.05 -49.34 33.74
C GLY A 21 -18.08 -48.00 33.02
N ALA A 22 -17.46 -46.99 33.61
CA ALA A 22 -17.18 -45.71 32.97
C ALA A 22 -16.18 -46.00 31.82
N LYS A 23 -16.66 -45.92 30.56
CA LYS A 23 -15.77 -45.83 29.39
C LYS A 23 -15.00 -44.52 29.48
N ALA A 24 -13.71 -44.60 29.85
CA ALA A 24 -12.78 -43.51 29.65
C ALA A 24 -12.68 -43.27 28.15
N GLN A 25 -13.31 -42.19 27.67
CA GLN A 25 -13.03 -41.63 26.34
C GLN A 25 -11.60 -41.12 26.38
N GLY A 26 -10.69 -41.81 25.72
CA GLY A 26 -9.35 -41.34 25.45
C GLY A 26 -9.44 -40.03 24.68
N ARG A 27 -9.22 -38.91 25.35
CA ARG A 27 -8.92 -37.62 24.69
C ARG A 27 -7.59 -37.81 23.98
N THR A 28 -7.62 -38.02 22.67
CA THR A 28 -6.46 -37.82 21.81
C THR A 28 -5.97 -36.39 22.08
N PRO A 29 -4.70 -36.16 22.48
CA PRO A 29 -4.20 -34.80 22.60
C PRO A 29 -4.28 -34.16 21.22
N ALA A 30 -5.01 -33.06 21.11
CA ALA A 30 -4.99 -32.22 19.93
C ALA A 30 -3.54 -31.79 19.76
N VAL A 31 -2.85 -32.33 18.76
CA VAL A 31 -1.58 -31.81 18.30
C VAL A 31 -1.88 -30.39 17.86
N ALA A 32 -1.42 -29.41 18.64
CA ALA A 32 -1.48 -28.02 18.26
C ALA A 32 -0.65 -27.90 16.97
N ALA A 33 -1.33 -27.85 15.84
CA ALA A 33 -0.71 -27.49 14.58
C ALA A 33 -0.30 -26.04 14.72
N PHE A 34 0.96 -25.80 15.03
CA PHE A 34 1.58 -24.50 14.88
C PHE A 34 1.65 -24.22 13.37
N THR A 35 0.62 -23.61 12.82
CA THR A 35 0.67 -22.94 11.54
C THR A 35 1.52 -21.69 11.75
N SER A 36 2.82 -21.81 11.56
CA SER A 36 3.69 -20.67 11.39
C SER A 36 3.31 -20.04 10.05
N SER A 37 2.45 -19.04 10.05
CA SER A 37 2.27 -18.20 8.89
C SER A 37 3.52 -17.34 8.79
N VAL A 38 4.36 -17.64 7.82
CA VAL A 38 5.50 -16.81 7.49
C VAL A 38 4.96 -15.60 6.74
N ASP A 39 5.00 -14.42 7.38
CA ASP A 39 4.56 -13.18 6.75
C ASP A 39 5.59 -12.74 5.72
N MET A 40 5.21 -12.84 4.44
CA MET A 40 6.01 -12.35 3.33
C MET A 40 5.93 -10.83 3.25
N VAL A 41 7.06 -10.16 3.44
CA VAL A 41 7.19 -8.71 3.29
C VAL A 41 7.66 -8.38 1.87
N ARG A 42 6.90 -7.53 1.17
CA ARG A 42 7.28 -6.99 -0.15
C ARG A 42 7.73 -5.55 0.00
N ILE A 43 8.72 -5.15 -0.77
CA ILE A 43 9.31 -3.81 -0.76
C ILE A 43 9.45 -3.33 -2.19
N ALA A 44 8.83 -2.20 -2.50
CA ALA A 44 9.07 -1.49 -3.75
C ALA A 44 10.34 -0.63 -3.61
N ALA A 45 11.36 -0.91 -4.40
CA ALA A 45 12.64 -0.21 -4.36
C ALA A 45 12.96 0.45 -5.71
N VAL A 46 13.31 1.72 -5.70
CA VAL A 46 13.81 2.47 -6.86
C VAL A 46 15.33 2.57 -6.78
N VAL A 47 16.02 2.18 -7.85
CA VAL A 47 17.50 2.22 -7.89
C VAL A 47 17.97 3.19 -8.98
N ARG A 48 18.91 4.06 -8.59
CA ARG A 48 19.52 5.04 -9.48
C ARG A 48 21.06 4.97 -9.43
N ASP A 49 21.68 5.24 -10.56
CA ASP A 49 23.14 5.43 -10.63
C ASP A 49 23.54 6.86 -10.17
N ARG A 50 24.85 7.13 -10.13
CA ARG A 50 25.40 8.46 -9.77
C ARG A 50 24.94 9.59 -10.70
N LYS A 51 24.43 9.28 -11.90
CA LYS A 51 23.87 10.24 -12.86
C LYS A 51 22.36 10.39 -12.72
N GLY A 52 21.75 9.74 -11.72
CA GLY A 52 20.32 9.75 -11.48
C GLY A 52 19.49 8.86 -12.44
N ARG A 53 20.11 8.04 -13.27
CA ARG A 53 19.42 7.15 -14.22
C ARG A 53 18.95 5.89 -13.50
N PHE A 54 17.78 5.39 -13.88
CA PHE A 54 17.27 4.13 -13.35
C PHE A 54 18.14 2.95 -13.76
N VAL A 55 18.39 2.05 -12.81
CA VAL A 55 19.13 0.81 -13.02
C VAL A 55 18.17 -0.37 -12.85
N GLN A 56 18.00 -1.16 -13.92
CA GLN A 56 16.99 -2.24 -13.97
C GLN A 56 17.60 -3.65 -13.94
N ASP A 57 18.83 -3.82 -14.40
CA ASP A 57 19.46 -5.13 -14.59
C ASP A 57 20.11 -5.66 -13.31
N LEU A 58 19.39 -5.52 -12.16
CA LEU A 58 19.85 -5.99 -10.87
C LEU A 58 19.18 -7.33 -10.52
N THR A 59 19.91 -8.15 -9.78
CA THR A 59 19.46 -9.44 -9.24
C THR A 59 19.34 -9.37 -7.72
N ALA A 60 18.76 -10.37 -7.07
CA ALA A 60 18.70 -10.43 -5.62
C ALA A 60 20.09 -10.35 -4.95
N ARG A 61 21.13 -10.80 -5.66
CA ARG A 61 22.53 -10.76 -5.15
C ARG A 61 23.11 -9.35 -5.09
N ASP A 62 22.51 -8.40 -5.82
CA ASP A 62 22.97 -7.01 -5.85
C ASP A 62 22.39 -6.18 -4.71
N PHE A 63 21.42 -6.75 -3.97
CA PHE A 63 20.77 -6.08 -2.86
C PHE A 63 21.18 -6.68 -1.49
N GLU A 64 21.01 -5.85 -0.48
CA GLU A 64 21.02 -6.21 0.93
C GLU A 64 19.79 -5.62 1.60
N VAL A 65 19.00 -6.45 2.28
CA VAL A 65 17.85 -6.04 3.08
C VAL A 65 18.16 -6.25 4.55
N LEU A 66 17.96 -5.19 5.35
CA LEU A 66 18.09 -5.26 6.79
C LEU A 66 16.72 -4.99 7.43
N ASP A 67 16.28 -5.90 8.29
CA ASP A 67 15.09 -5.80 9.13
C ASP A 67 15.53 -5.67 10.58
N GLY A 68 15.23 -4.53 11.22
CA GLY A 68 15.71 -4.26 12.58
C GLY A 68 17.25 -4.31 12.71
N GLY A 69 17.97 -4.01 11.63
CA GLY A 69 19.45 -4.08 11.57
C GLY A 69 20.02 -5.47 11.28
N GLN A 70 19.18 -6.50 11.13
CA GLN A 70 19.62 -7.86 10.79
C GLN A 70 19.41 -8.12 9.30
N THR A 71 20.42 -8.65 8.63
CA THR A 71 20.35 -9.02 7.21
C THR A 71 19.33 -10.14 7.00
N GLN A 72 18.40 -9.93 6.07
CA GLN A 72 17.39 -10.91 5.68
C GLN A 72 17.69 -11.47 4.30
N PRO A 73 17.49 -12.78 4.09
CA PRO A 73 17.61 -13.38 2.77
C PRO A 73 16.46 -12.90 1.89
N ILE A 74 16.78 -12.46 0.68
CA ILE A 74 15.79 -12.11 -0.34
C ILE A 74 15.25 -13.42 -0.93
N THR A 75 13.94 -13.64 -0.80
CA THR A 75 13.26 -14.86 -1.27
C THR A 75 12.76 -14.71 -2.71
N ASP A 76 12.44 -13.47 -3.13
CA ASP A 76 11.94 -13.18 -4.48
C ASP A 76 12.34 -11.77 -4.93
N LEU A 77 12.54 -11.59 -6.23
CA LEU A 77 12.77 -10.31 -6.88
C LEU A 77 11.99 -10.26 -8.20
N GLN A 78 10.89 -9.51 -8.20
CA GLN A 78 10.03 -9.37 -9.36
C GLN A 78 10.28 -8.04 -10.08
N ARG A 79 10.33 -8.08 -11.39
CA ARG A 79 10.43 -6.92 -12.29
C ARG A 79 9.19 -6.76 -13.16
N ASP A 80 8.60 -7.87 -13.58
CA ASP A 80 7.41 -7.88 -14.42
C ASP A 80 6.16 -8.05 -13.55
N VAL A 81 5.41 -6.97 -13.39
CA VAL A 81 4.10 -6.94 -12.74
C VAL A 81 3.04 -6.45 -13.74
N ALA A 82 1.78 -6.71 -13.43
CA ALA A 82 0.64 -6.49 -14.34
C ALA A 82 0.37 -5.03 -14.73
N GLY A 83 1.13 -4.06 -14.24
CA GLY A 83 0.96 -2.63 -14.53
C GLY A 83 1.05 -1.78 -13.28
N VAL A 84 0.65 -0.53 -13.40
CA VAL A 84 0.63 0.46 -12.34
C VAL A 84 -0.81 0.72 -11.89
N SER A 85 -1.04 0.85 -10.58
CA SER A 85 -2.29 1.31 -9.98
C SER A 85 -2.02 2.60 -9.21
N VAL A 86 -2.60 3.71 -9.66
CA VAL A 86 -2.39 5.03 -9.09
C VAL A 86 -3.69 5.58 -8.55
N ALA A 87 -3.72 5.97 -7.27
CA ALA A 87 -4.76 6.87 -6.76
C ALA A 87 -4.26 8.31 -6.87
N VAL A 88 -4.97 9.14 -7.63
CA VAL A 88 -4.75 10.59 -7.68
C VAL A 88 -5.69 11.23 -6.67
N LEU A 89 -5.11 11.83 -5.64
CA LEU A 89 -5.80 12.40 -4.50
C LEU A 89 -5.73 13.93 -4.59
N PHE A 90 -6.85 14.57 -4.86
CA PHE A 90 -6.98 16.01 -5.00
C PHE A 90 -7.34 16.66 -3.67
N ASP A 91 -6.54 17.57 -3.23
CA ASP A 91 -6.92 18.55 -2.22
C ASP A 91 -7.93 19.52 -2.80
N VAL A 92 -9.11 19.62 -2.19
CA VAL A 92 -10.18 20.55 -2.56
C VAL A 92 -10.57 21.44 -1.37
N SER A 93 -9.68 21.55 -0.38
CA SER A 93 -9.84 22.46 0.76
C SER A 93 -9.81 23.93 0.33
N GLY A 94 -10.21 24.82 1.24
CA GLY A 94 -10.30 26.25 0.94
C GLY A 94 -8.97 26.90 0.52
N SER A 95 -7.83 26.39 1.02
CA SER A 95 -6.49 26.88 0.64
C SER A 95 -6.14 26.63 -0.82
N MET A 96 -6.77 25.64 -1.45
CA MET A 96 -6.59 25.32 -2.87
C MET A 96 -7.32 26.30 -3.82
N GLU A 97 -7.99 27.33 -3.32
CA GLU A 97 -8.55 28.39 -4.15
C GLU A 97 -7.46 29.03 -5.02
N GLY A 98 -7.66 29.04 -6.33
CA GLY A 98 -6.64 29.48 -7.30
C GLY A 98 -5.59 28.42 -7.68
N HIS A 99 -5.43 27.33 -6.93
CA HIS A 99 -4.48 26.26 -7.24
C HIS A 99 -5.11 25.08 -8.00
N LEU A 100 -6.43 24.90 -7.93
CA LEU A 100 -7.13 23.79 -8.59
C LEU A 100 -6.89 23.68 -10.10
N PRO A 101 -6.83 24.75 -10.91
CA PRO A 101 -6.49 24.63 -12.32
C PRO A 101 -5.14 23.96 -12.55
N ASN A 102 -4.13 24.31 -11.74
CA ASN A 102 -2.80 23.75 -11.78
C ASN A 102 -2.78 22.27 -11.33
N ALA A 103 -3.56 21.93 -10.30
CA ALA A 103 -3.72 20.56 -9.85
C ALA A 103 -4.39 19.68 -10.92
N ARG A 104 -5.42 20.18 -11.60
CA ARG A 104 -6.06 19.49 -12.74
C ARG A 104 -5.08 19.24 -13.89
N GLU A 105 -4.26 20.23 -14.22
CA GLU A 105 -3.22 20.10 -15.24
C GLU A 105 -2.19 19.02 -14.82
N ALA A 106 -1.70 19.07 -13.58
CA ALA A 106 -0.78 18.08 -13.05
C ALA A 106 -1.35 16.64 -13.13
N ALA A 107 -2.61 16.46 -12.72
CA ALA A 107 -3.29 15.16 -12.81
C ALA A 107 -3.45 14.72 -14.27
N THR A 108 -3.80 15.63 -15.18
CA THR A 108 -3.88 15.32 -16.63
C THR A 108 -2.53 14.81 -17.15
N HIS A 109 -1.43 15.44 -16.72
CA HIS A 109 -0.10 14.95 -17.04
C HIS A 109 0.16 13.55 -16.46
N VAL A 110 -0.20 13.30 -15.19
CA VAL A 110 -0.07 11.96 -14.59
C VAL A 110 -0.82 10.91 -15.43
N LEU A 111 -2.10 11.14 -15.74
CA LEU A 111 -2.92 10.24 -16.54
C LEU A 111 -2.34 10.03 -17.95
N SER A 112 -1.75 11.07 -18.55
CA SER A 112 -1.17 10.99 -19.88
C SER A 112 0.02 10.04 -20.00
N TRP A 113 0.74 9.79 -18.91
CA TRP A 113 1.90 8.89 -18.87
C TRP A 113 1.55 7.45 -18.52
N LEU A 114 0.29 7.13 -18.16
CA LEU A 114 -0.15 5.76 -17.91
C LEU A 114 -0.31 4.99 -19.24
N ASP A 115 -0.11 3.67 -19.18
CA ASP A 115 -0.37 2.77 -20.30
C ASP A 115 -1.86 2.44 -20.37
N LEU A 116 -2.50 2.70 -21.52
CA LEU A 116 -3.95 2.53 -21.69
C LEU A 116 -4.43 1.09 -21.55
N SER A 117 -3.56 0.14 -21.82
CA SER A 117 -3.94 -1.28 -21.88
C SER A 117 -3.79 -2.00 -20.55
N ARG A 118 -2.98 -1.47 -19.63
CA ARG A 118 -2.60 -2.19 -18.42
C ARG A 118 -2.56 -1.37 -17.14
N ASP A 119 -2.36 -0.06 -17.24
CA ASP A 119 -2.33 0.80 -16.07
C ASP A 119 -3.74 1.29 -15.72
N GLU A 120 -4.00 1.40 -14.42
CA GLU A 120 -5.27 1.91 -13.91
C GLU A 120 -5.05 3.11 -13.00
N ALA A 121 -6.03 3.98 -12.97
CA ALA A 121 -6.07 5.10 -12.03
C ALA A 121 -7.44 5.22 -11.38
N ALA A 122 -7.47 5.73 -10.16
CA ALA A 122 -8.66 6.21 -9.47
C ALA A 122 -8.49 7.67 -9.10
N ILE A 123 -9.59 8.41 -9.03
CA ILE A 123 -9.61 9.82 -8.66
C ILE A 123 -10.38 9.98 -7.35
N PHE A 124 -9.71 10.59 -6.39
CA PHE A 124 -10.27 10.94 -5.10
C PHE A 124 -10.16 12.46 -4.88
N THR A 125 -11.08 13.02 -4.13
CA THR A 125 -11.01 14.37 -3.59
C THR A 125 -11.07 14.33 -2.08
N PHE A 126 -10.43 15.28 -1.42
CA PHE A 126 -10.57 15.43 0.02
C PHE A 126 -10.56 16.90 0.44
N ASP A 127 -11.31 17.15 1.49
CA ASP A 127 -11.27 18.29 2.38
C ASP A 127 -11.16 17.76 3.82
N THR A 128 -12.23 17.76 4.57
CA THR A 128 -12.39 17.02 5.85
C THR A 128 -12.89 15.58 5.64
N HIS A 129 -13.33 15.24 4.43
CA HIS A 129 -13.85 13.95 4.02
C HIS A 129 -13.17 13.47 2.74
N LEU A 130 -13.06 12.16 2.59
CA LEU A 130 -12.54 11.53 1.38
C LEU A 130 -13.70 11.06 0.50
N ASP A 131 -13.73 11.55 -0.74
CA ASP A 131 -14.71 11.16 -1.75
C ASP A 131 -14.04 10.47 -2.93
N GLU A 132 -14.54 9.30 -3.33
CA GLU A 132 -14.15 8.64 -4.57
C GLU A 132 -14.93 9.22 -5.74
N ARG A 133 -14.25 9.90 -6.66
CA ARG A 133 -14.85 10.51 -7.87
C ARG A 133 -14.83 9.59 -9.07
N THR A 134 -13.83 8.72 -9.15
CA THR A 134 -13.71 7.69 -10.18
C THR A 134 -13.03 6.47 -9.56
N PRO A 135 -13.65 5.28 -9.63
CA PRO A 135 -13.03 4.04 -9.17
C PRO A 135 -11.82 3.67 -10.03
N PHE A 136 -11.02 2.71 -9.56
CA PHE A 136 -9.88 2.21 -10.34
C PHE A 136 -10.32 1.73 -11.73
N THR A 137 -9.90 2.46 -12.75
CA THR A 137 -10.30 2.26 -14.15
C THR A 137 -9.06 2.13 -15.02
N ILE A 138 -8.96 1.03 -15.78
CA ILE A 138 -7.90 0.80 -16.75
C ILE A 138 -8.07 1.79 -17.91
N GLY A 139 -6.97 2.42 -18.32
CA GLY A 139 -6.96 3.34 -19.45
C GLY A 139 -7.61 4.69 -19.17
N LEU A 140 -7.78 5.09 -17.90
CA LEU A 140 -8.30 6.42 -17.57
C LEU A 140 -7.37 7.51 -18.12
N ARG A 141 -7.92 8.41 -18.95
CA ARG A 141 -7.18 9.51 -19.61
C ARG A 141 -7.74 10.89 -19.30
N VAL A 142 -9.00 10.95 -18.97
CA VAL A 142 -9.73 12.19 -18.80
C VAL A 142 -10.20 12.28 -17.37
N LEU A 143 -10.01 13.44 -16.75
CA LEU A 143 -10.57 13.71 -15.45
C LEU A 143 -12.10 13.73 -15.52
N PRO A 144 -12.80 13.21 -14.51
CA PRO A 144 -14.25 13.27 -14.48
C PRO A 144 -14.73 14.73 -14.42
N GLU A 145 -15.88 14.99 -15.00
CA GLU A 145 -16.49 16.33 -15.06
C GLU A 145 -16.67 16.92 -13.65
N SER A 146 -16.95 16.08 -12.66
CA SER A 146 -17.05 16.49 -11.25
C SER A 146 -15.80 17.20 -10.71
N ILE A 147 -14.60 16.86 -11.23
CA ILE A 147 -13.36 17.55 -10.87
C ILE A 147 -13.27 18.92 -11.54
N ALA A 148 -13.82 19.10 -12.74
CA ALA A 148 -13.81 20.39 -13.44
C ALA A 148 -14.58 21.47 -12.69
N HIS A 149 -15.67 21.07 -12.01
CA HIS A 149 -16.60 21.97 -11.34
C HIS A 149 -16.50 21.98 -9.81
N VAL A 150 -15.51 21.26 -9.24
CA VAL A 150 -15.32 21.29 -7.78
C VAL A 150 -14.93 22.69 -7.32
N VAL A 151 -15.58 23.16 -6.26
CA VAL A 151 -15.32 24.44 -5.62
C VAL A 151 -14.52 24.16 -4.33
N PRO A 152 -13.35 24.80 -4.14
CA PRO A 152 -12.56 24.62 -2.93
C PRO A 152 -13.36 25.12 -1.72
N PHE A 153 -13.38 24.31 -0.66
CA PHE A 153 -14.06 24.67 0.58
C PHE A 153 -13.58 23.85 1.76
N GLY A 154 -13.67 24.40 2.96
CA GLY A 154 -13.44 23.69 4.21
C GLY A 154 -11.98 23.60 4.63
N ALA A 155 -11.75 22.82 5.67
CA ALA A 155 -10.45 22.52 6.24
C ALA A 155 -9.80 21.32 5.52
N THR A 156 -8.56 21.00 5.86
CA THR A 156 -7.75 20.00 5.15
C THR A 156 -7.37 18.86 6.10
N SER A 157 -7.90 17.65 5.85
CA SER A 157 -7.53 16.41 6.56
C SER A 157 -6.58 15.56 5.70
N LEU A 158 -5.39 16.10 5.40
CA LEU A 158 -4.42 15.53 4.46
C LEU A 158 -3.92 14.13 4.91
N HIS A 159 -3.51 13.99 6.17
CA HIS A 159 -2.97 12.72 6.68
C HIS A 159 -4.03 11.62 6.72
N ASP A 160 -5.26 11.95 7.14
CA ASP A 160 -6.39 11.01 7.14
C ASP A 160 -6.73 10.55 5.71
N ALA A 161 -6.76 11.49 4.76
CA ALA A 161 -7.02 11.19 3.35
C ALA A 161 -5.94 10.30 2.74
N ILE A 162 -4.66 10.58 3.01
CA ILE A 162 -3.54 9.74 2.58
C ILE A 162 -3.70 8.30 3.13
N ALA A 163 -3.94 8.15 4.42
CA ALA A 163 -4.06 6.84 5.06
C ALA A 163 -5.25 6.03 4.50
N GLN A 164 -6.40 6.66 4.31
CA GLN A 164 -7.58 6.01 3.74
C GLN A 164 -7.37 5.63 2.28
N THR A 165 -6.80 6.53 1.46
CA THR A 165 -6.51 6.26 0.05
C THR A 165 -5.46 5.15 -0.10
N ALA A 166 -4.42 5.15 0.75
CA ALA A 166 -3.41 4.09 0.74
C ALA A 166 -4.02 2.71 0.99
N ARG A 167 -5.00 2.57 1.89
CA ARG A 167 -5.73 1.30 2.10
C ARG A 167 -6.46 0.85 0.83
N ARG A 168 -7.15 1.76 0.12
CA ARG A 168 -7.83 1.46 -1.16
C ARG A 168 -6.86 1.00 -2.24
N VAL A 169 -5.72 1.68 -2.37
CA VAL A 169 -4.66 1.27 -3.29
C VAL A 169 -4.05 -0.07 -2.88
N GLY A 170 -3.94 -0.33 -1.57
CA GLY A 170 -3.42 -1.57 -1.01
C GLY A 170 -4.16 -2.83 -1.47
N GLU A 171 -5.44 -2.70 -1.78
CA GLU A 171 -6.29 -3.78 -2.31
C GLU A 171 -5.94 -4.18 -3.76
N ARG A 172 -5.14 -3.37 -4.47
CA ARG A 172 -4.75 -3.61 -5.87
C ARG A 172 -3.55 -4.55 -5.94
N GLU A 173 -3.76 -5.84 -5.71
CA GLU A 173 -2.70 -6.85 -5.71
C GLU A 173 -2.11 -7.10 -7.11
N GLY A 174 -0.84 -7.57 -7.14
CA GLY A 174 -0.15 -7.90 -8.38
C GLY A 174 0.27 -6.70 -9.24
N ARG A 175 0.16 -5.47 -8.72
CA ARG A 175 0.49 -4.22 -9.42
C ARG A 175 1.49 -3.37 -8.65
N ARG A 176 2.21 -2.50 -9.33
CA ARG A 176 2.94 -1.39 -8.70
C ARG A 176 1.93 -0.33 -8.28
N ARG A 177 1.98 0.07 -7.04
CA ARG A 177 0.94 0.88 -6.40
C ARG A 177 1.51 2.21 -5.93
N ALA A 178 0.70 3.28 -5.98
CA ALA A 178 1.06 4.56 -5.37
C ALA A 178 -0.16 5.44 -5.11
N VAL A 179 -0.03 6.32 -4.11
CA VAL A 179 -0.87 7.51 -3.96
C VAL A 179 -0.10 8.71 -4.48
N ILE A 180 -0.71 9.51 -5.33
CA ILE A 180 -0.19 10.81 -5.80
C ILE A 180 -1.10 11.89 -5.26
N VAL A 181 -0.61 12.68 -4.33
CA VAL A 181 -1.36 13.74 -3.65
C VAL A 181 -1.08 15.07 -4.31
N LEU A 182 -2.10 15.76 -4.75
CA LEU A 182 -2.06 17.10 -5.32
C LEU A 182 -2.57 18.10 -4.26
N THR A 183 -1.68 18.87 -3.65
CA THR A 183 -1.98 19.72 -2.49
C THR A 183 -1.08 20.95 -2.45
N ASP A 184 -1.46 21.97 -1.70
CA ASP A 184 -0.59 23.09 -1.30
C ASP A 184 0.22 22.79 -0.02
N GLY A 185 0.01 21.63 0.58
CA GLY A 185 0.78 21.11 1.72
C GLY A 185 0.21 21.45 3.10
N ALA A 186 -0.95 22.09 3.19
CA ALA A 186 -1.59 22.37 4.46
C ALA A 186 -2.27 21.11 5.04
N ASP A 187 -2.22 20.97 6.37
CA ASP A 187 -3.06 20.05 7.15
C ASP A 187 -3.49 20.77 8.43
N ASN A 188 -4.79 20.83 8.67
CA ASN A 188 -5.32 21.53 9.84
C ASN A 188 -6.53 20.81 10.49
N ALA A 189 -6.93 19.66 9.97
CA ALA A 189 -8.12 18.92 10.43
C ALA A 189 -7.93 17.41 10.52
N SER A 190 -6.75 16.85 10.22
CA SER A 190 -6.51 15.42 10.38
C SER A 190 -6.56 14.99 11.83
N SER A 191 -7.12 13.81 12.07
CA SER A 191 -7.05 13.09 13.34
C SER A 191 -5.72 12.35 13.49
N LEU A 192 -5.17 11.85 12.38
CA LEU A 192 -3.89 11.17 12.34
C LEU A 192 -2.74 12.17 12.26
N LYS A 193 -1.63 11.80 12.91
CA LYS A 193 -0.34 12.49 12.75
C LYS A 193 0.38 11.99 11.49
N PRO A 194 1.38 12.72 10.97
CA PRO A 194 2.16 12.32 9.79
C PRO A 194 2.81 10.94 9.92
N ASP A 195 3.34 10.62 11.10
CA ASP A 195 3.97 9.35 11.40
C ASP A 195 2.97 8.18 11.41
N GLU A 196 1.76 8.40 11.92
CA GLU A 196 0.68 7.41 11.92
C GLU A 196 0.18 7.12 10.48
N ALA A 197 -0.04 8.16 9.67
CA ALA A 197 -0.40 8.01 8.26
C ALA A 197 0.69 7.29 7.46
N SER A 198 1.97 7.65 7.72
CA SER A 198 3.13 6.99 7.13
C SER A 198 3.20 5.51 7.51
N ALA A 199 2.99 5.16 8.78
CA ALA A 199 2.99 3.79 9.25
C ALA A 199 1.92 2.94 8.53
N ILE A 200 0.72 3.49 8.32
CA ILE A 200 -0.36 2.83 7.59
C ILE A 200 0.04 2.58 6.14
N ALA A 201 0.51 3.60 5.41
CA ALA A 201 0.91 3.47 4.02
C ALA A 201 2.11 2.52 3.85
N SER A 202 3.10 2.61 4.76
CA SER A 202 4.27 1.72 4.74
C SER A 202 3.92 0.28 5.05
N SER A 203 2.94 0.02 5.94
CA SER A 203 2.54 -1.35 6.31
C SER A 203 1.99 -2.14 5.12
N ILE A 204 1.36 -1.45 4.16
CA ILE A 204 0.75 -2.05 2.97
C ILE A 204 1.58 -1.85 1.69
N ASP A 205 2.82 -1.35 1.82
CA ASP A 205 3.75 -1.10 0.71
C ASP A 205 3.15 -0.20 -0.38
N VAL A 206 2.63 0.96 0.03
CA VAL A 206 2.07 1.97 -0.88
C VAL A 206 2.89 3.26 -0.76
N PRO A 207 3.80 3.53 -1.70
CA PRO A 207 4.54 4.80 -1.74
C PRO A 207 3.58 5.98 -1.93
N VAL A 208 3.82 7.06 -1.17
CA VAL A 208 3.08 8.31 -1.26
C VAL A 208 3.94 9.36 -1.93
N TYR A 209 3.51 9.83 -3.08
CA TYR A 209 4.13 10.95 -3.80
C TYR A 209 3.35 12.22 -3.51
N ILE A 210 4.02 13.23 -3.00
CA ILE A 210 3.44 14.55 -2.81
C ILE A 210 3.76 15.40 -4.03
N PHE A 211 2.73 15.85 -4.70
CA PHE A 211 2.83 16.77 -5.82
C PHE A 211 2.39 18.16 -5.36
N GLY A 212 3.35 18.93 -4.87
CA GLY A 212 3.11 20.27 -4.33
C GLY A 212 2.80 21.26 -5.43
N ILE A 213 1.64 21.89 -5.32
CA ILE A 213 1.15 22.91 -6.26
C ILE A 213 1.35 24.27 -5.61
N VAL A 214 2.31 25.03 -6.11
CA VAL A 214 2.65 26.36 -5.58
C VAL A 214 2.58 27.43 -6.66
N PRO A 215 2.31 28.70 -6.31
CA PRO A 215 2.41 29.81 -7.23
C PRO A 215 3.85 30.01 -7.71
N SER A 216 4.01 30.54 -8.93
CA SER A 216 5.35 30.83 -9.47
C SER A 216 6.12 31.87 -8.65
N ILE A 217 5.42 32.74 -7.94
CA ILE A 217 6.03 33.77 -7.07
C ILE A 217 6.73 33.15 -5.85
N ASP A 218 6.21 31.99 -5.36
CA ASP A 218 6.77 31.27 -4.21
C ASP A 218 7.87 30.30 -4.60
N ASN A 219 8.10 30.16 -5.91
CA ASN A 219 9.13 29.29 -6.48
C ASN A 219 9.89 30.01 -7.62
N PRO A 220 10.60 31.13 -7.34
CA PRO A 220 11.22 31.94 -8.36
C PRO A 220 12.42 31.32 -9.07
N SER A 221 13.06 30.32 -8.48
CA SER A 221 14.22 29.61 -9.07
C SER A 221 13.83 28.41 -9.92
N ALA A 222 12.78 28.54 -10.72
CA ALA A 222 12.25 27.55 -11.64
C ALA A 222 13.24 27.17 -12.76
N ASP A 223 14.54 27.04 -12.46
CA ASP A 223 15.51 26.46 -13.36
C ASP A 223 15.27 24.95 -13.41
N THR A 224 15.30 24.38 -14.60
CA THR A 224 14.91 23.02 -14.98
C THR A 224 15.75 21.90 -14.34
N SER A 225 16.67 22.24 -13.46
CA SER A 225 17.45 21.27 -12.70
C SER A 225 16.66 20.82 -11.48
N THR A 226 16.57 19.54 -11.29
CA THR A 226 15.97 18.71 -10.24
C THR A 226 16.37 19.07 -8.79
N ARG A 227 16.72 20.30 -8.46
CA ARG A 227 16.88 20.75 -7.10
C ARG A 227 15.50 21.05 -6.54
N SER A 228 15.06 20.18 -5.66
CA SER A 228 13.91 20.39 -4.80
C SER A 228 14.05 21.76 -4.14
N ILE A 229 13.20 22.71 -4.53
CA ILE A 229 13.14 23.98 -3.83
C ILE A 229 12.44 23.71 -2.51
N GLU A 230 13.08 24.09 -1.43
CA GLU A 230 12.54 24.00 -0.09
C GLU A 230 11.43 25.04 0.10
N VAL A 231 10.24 24.71 -0.40
CA VAL A 231 9.02 25.41 0.01
C VAL A 231 8.66 24.88 1.38
N ALA A 232 8.53 25.73 2.38
CA ALA A 232 8.37 25.35 3.78
C ALA A 232 7.22 24.35 4.02
N ALA A 233 6.12 24.46 3.27
CA ALA A 233 4.99 23.51 3.36
C ALA A 233 5.34 22.08 2.94
N PHE A 234 6.40 21.89 2.14
CA PHE A 234 6.81 20.60 1.58
C PHE A 234 8.11 20.06 2.17
N THR A 235 8.53 20.61 3.32
CA THR A 235 9.64 20.15 4.14
C THR A 235 9.12 19.54 5.46
N GLY A 236 10.00 18.98 6.27
CA GLY A 236 9.62 18.42 7.57
C GLY A 236 8.63 17.25 7.47
N PRO A 237 7.56 17.22 8.29
CA PRO A 237 6.72 16.03 8.47
C PRO A 237 6.10 15.48 7.19
N LEU A 238 5.71 16.33 6.25
CA LEU A 238 5.12 15.89 4.97
C LEU A 238 6.17 15.27 4.04
N ALA A 239 7.38 15.84 4.00
CA ALA A 239 8.50 15.25 3.25
C ALA A 239 8.96 13.93 3.89
N ASP A 240 8.97 13.87 5.21
CA ASP A 240 9.29 12.65 5.96
C ASP A 240 8.28 11.55 5.66
N LEU A 241 6.97 11.86 5.66
CA LEU A 241 5.91 10.92 5.29
C LEU A 241 6.15 10.34 3.89
N ALA A 242 6.41 11.20 2.89
CA ALA A 242 6.70 10.74 1.54
C ALA A 242 7.93 9.81 1.52
N THR A 243 9.01 10.22 2.18
CA THR A 243 10.27 9.45 2.24
C THR A 243 10.08 8.11 2.97
N TRP A 244 9.39 8.10 4.11
CA TRP A 244 9.16 6.88 4.91
C TRP A 244 8.33 5.84 4.18
N THR A 245 7.42 6.28 3.30
CA THR A 245 6.64 5.37 2.46
C THR A 245 7.39 4.90 1.20
N GLY A 246 8.59 5.42 0.93
CA GLY A 246 9.36 5.14 -0.29
C GLY A 246 8.99 6.01 -1.49
N GLY A 247 8.10 6.98 -1.28
CA GLY A 247 7.75 8.01 -2.26
C GLY A 247 8.69 9.21 -2.25
N HIS A 248 8.23 10.35 -2.78
CA HIS A 248 9.02 11.58 -2.88
C HIS A 248 8.12 12.81 -3.00
N VAL A 249 8.67 13.98 -2.68
CA VAL A 249 8.01 15.28 -2.89
C VAL A 249 8.47 15.91 -4.19
N PHE A 250 7.54 16.34 -5.01
CA PHE A 250 7.77 17.14 -6.22
C PHE A 250 7.03 18.46 -6.06
N VAL A 251 7.73 19.56 -6.15
CA VAL A 251 7.13 20.90 -6.11
C VAL A 251 7.14 21.51 -7.52
N ALA A 252 6.00 21.94 -8.00
CA ALA A 252 5.84 22.45 -9.37
C ALA A 252 4.99 23.72 -9.41
N SER A 253 5.56 24.79 -9.98
CA SER A 253 4.92 26.08 -10.15
C SER A 253 4.61 26.42 -11.61
N THR A 254 5.26 25.75 -12.57
CA THR A 254 5.06 25.97 -14.00
C THR A 254 4.51 24.73 -14.71
N PRO A 255 3.83 24.89 -15.88
CA PRO A 255 3.36 23.75 -16.68
C PRO A 255 4.46 22.74 -17.02
N GLY A 256 5.66 23.24 -17.38
CA GLY A 256 6.81 22.40 -17.69
C GLY A 256 7.26 21.54 -16.51
N GLN A 257 7.32 22.13 -15.30
CA GLN A 257 7.66 21.40 -14.08
C GLN A 257 6.60 20.36 -13.73
N ARG A 258 5.31 20.68 -13.89
CA ARG A 258 4.21 19.72 -13.67
C ARG A 258 4.33 18.51 -14.60
N SER A 259 4.60 18.74 -15.88
CA SER A 259 4.81 17.66 -16.85
C SER A 259 6.02 16.80 -16.51
N ILE A 260 7.15 17.40 -16.14
CA ILE A 260 8.37 16.69 -15.76
C ILE A 260 8.14 15.85 -14.50
N ALA A 261 7.53 16.42 -13.45
CA ALA A 261 7.25 15.72 -12.20
C ALA A 261 6.31 14.53 -12.42
N ALA A 262 5.22 14.71 -13.17
CA ALA A 262 4.30 13.63 -13.51
C ALA A 262 5.01 12.47 -14.23
N ARG A 263 5.85 12.78 -15.24
CA ARG A 263 6.65 11.80 -15.95
C ARG A 263 7.62 11.08 -15.02
N GLN A 264 8.28 11.79 -14.10
CA GLN A 264 9.24 11.20 -13.16
C GLN A 264 8.54 10.24 -12.20
N ILE A 265 7.38 10.59 -11.64
CA ILE A 265 6.59 9.72 -10.76
C ILE A 265 6.24 8.41 -11.46
N ILE A 266 5.66 8.49 -12.67
CA ILE A 266 5.26 7.28 -13.40
C ILE A 266 6.48 6.46 -13.84
N ALA A 267 7.58 7.12 -14.22
CA ALA A 267 8.84 6.44 -14.53
C ALA A 267 9.41 5.70 -13.32
N GLU A 268 9.39 6.31 -12.12
CA GLU A 268 9.80 5.63 -10.89
C GLU A 268 8.97 4.38 -10.62
N LEU A 269 7.65 4.48 -10.71
CA LEU A 269 6.76 3.33 -10.51
C LEU A 269 7.08 2.19 -11.47
N ARG A 270 7.34 2.49 -12.75
CA ARG A 270 7.69 1.48 -13.76
C ARG A 270 9.05 0.83 -13.56
N HIS A 271 9.98 1.53 -12.89
CA HIS A 271 11.35 1.06 -12.67
C HIS A 271 11.59 0.51 -11.26
N GLN A 272 10.52 0.27 -10.48
CA GLN A 272 10.64 -0.36 -9.17
C GLN A 272 11.04 -1.83 -9.30
N HIS A 273 11.96 -2.25 -8.43
CA HIS A 273 12.22 -3.64 -8.10
C HIS A 273 11.30 -4.05 -6.94
N LEU A 274 10.52 -5.10 -7.09
CA LEU A 274 9.71 -5.66 -6.01
C LEU A 274 10.52 -6.77 -5.33
N ILE A 275 11.07 -6.45 -4.17
CA ILE A 275 11.90 -7.35 -3.36
C ILE A 275 10.99 -8.00 -2.32
N ALA A 276 11.10 -9.32 -2.13
CA ALA A 276 10.38 -10.04 -1.08
C ALA A 276 11.36 -10.74 -0.15
N PHE A 277 11.02 -10.76 1.15
CA PHE A 277 11.72 -11.51 2.19
C PHE A 277 10.74 -11.98 3.25
N GLU A 278 11.14 -12.94 4.08
CA GLU A 278 10.34 -13.45 5.18
C GLU A 278 10.54 -12.59 6.44
N SER A 279 9.43 -12.11 7.02
CA SER A 279 9.46 -11.35 8.27
C SER A 279 9.97 -12.21 9.43
N SER A 280 10.64 -11.59 10.40
CA SER A 280 11.01 -12.24 11.67
C SER A 280 9.80 -12.66 12.52
N GLY A 281 8.59 -12.24 12.15
CA GLY A 281 7.34 -12.57 12.83
C GLY A 281 7.09 -11.87 14.17
N LYS A 282 8.00 -10.99 14.62
CA LYS A 282 7.80 -10.22 15.85
C LYS A 282 6.77 -9.12 15.60
N PRO A 283 5.71 -9.01 16.42
CA PRO A 283 4.74 -7.93 16.26
C PRO A 283 5.35 -6.54 16.48
N GLY A 284 4.88 -5.54 15.75
CA GLY A 284 5.26 -4.14 15.92
C GLY A 284 5.97 -3.53 14.73
N TRP A 285 6.55 -2.34 14.92
CA TRP A 285 7.28 -1.61 13.91
C TRP A 285 8.65 -2.22 13.64
N HIS A 286 8.94 -2.50 12.37
CA HIS A 286 10.20 -3.02 11.88
C HIS A 286 10.89 -2.00 10.99
N PRO A 287 11.99 -1.36 11.44
CA PRO A 287 12.76 -0.49 10.58
C PRO A 287 13.45 -1.29 9.47
N LEU A 288 13.29 -0.84 8.24
CA LEU A 288 13.86 -1.44 7.04
C LEU A 288 14.96 -0.57 6.44
N VAL A 289 16.03 -1.21 5.99
CA VAL A 289 17.03 -0.59 5.14
C VAL A 289 17.28 -1.50 3.94
N VAL A 290 17.09 -0.95 2.75
CA VAL A 290 17.45 -1.62 1.49
C VAL A 290 18.65 -0.92 0.88
N ARG A 291 19.69 -1.65 0.60
CA ARG A 291 20.93 -1.13 0.00
C ARG A 291 21.28 -1.90 -1.27
N ALA A 292 21.93 -1.22 -2.21
CA ALA A 292 22.68 -1.91 -3.24
C ALA A 292 24.09 -2.23 -2.71
N ARG A 293 24.64 -3.39 -3.06
CA ARG A 293 26.01 -3.75 -2.71
C ARG A 293 27.05 -2.86 -3.42
N SER A 294 26.70 -2.36 -4.62
CA SER A 294 27.50 -1.37 -5.32
C SER A 294 27.32 0.02 -4.69
N ARG A 295 28.43 0.67 -4.32
CA ARG A 295 28.43 2.04 -3.77
C ARG A 295 28.08 3.12 -4.79
N ASP A 296 27.99 2.75 -6.08
CA ASP A 296 27.64 3.66 -7.18
C ASP A 296 26.14 3.77 -7.38
N LEU A 297 25.38 2.98 -6.61
CA LEU A 297 23.92 2.92 -6.70
C LEU A 297 23.29 3.48 -5.43
N THR A 298 22.24 4.25 -5.63
CA THR A 298 21.36 4.74 -4.56
C THR A 298 20.03 4.01 -4.63
N VAL A 299 19.58 3.48 -3.49
CA VAL A 299 18.31 2.78 -3.37
C VAL A 299 17.37 3.63 -2.53
N ARG A 300 16.13 3.83 -3.00
CA ARG A 300 15.04 4.39 -2.23
C ARG A 300 13.93 3.35 -2.10
N ALA A 301 13.51 3.10 -0.87
CA ALA A 301 12.44 2.18 -0.49
C ALA A 301 11.78 2.73 0.79
N ARG A 302 10.68 2.13 1.20
CA ARG A 302 10.06 2.47 2.49
C ARG A 302 11.03 2.20 3.65
N SER A 303 10.91 2.99 4.73
CA SER A 303 11.82 2.93 5.89
C SER A 303 11.42 1.87 6.93
N GLY A 304 10.27 1.22 6.78
CA GLY A 304 9.81 0.20 7.71
C GLY A 304 8.43 -0.37 7.37
N TYR A 305 7.96 -1.28 8.22
CA TYR A 305 6.62 -1.89 8.13
C TYR A 305 6.13 -2.30 9.53
N ILE A 306 4.82 -2.57 9.65
CA ILE A 306 4.23 -3.13 10.86
C ILE A 306 4.00 -4.63 10.63
N ALA A 307 4.65 -5.48 11.45
CA ALA A 307 4.42 -6.92 11.46
C ALA A 307 3.32 -7.30 12.47
N GLY A 308 2.69 -8.47 12.27
CA GLY A 308 1.72 -9.06 13.21
C GLY A 308 0.32 -8.47 13.13
N GLN A 309 0.00 -7.61 12.17
CA GLN A 309 -1.39 -7.28 11.83
C GLN A 309 -1.92 -8.34 10.86
N SER A 310 -2.70 -9.30 11.38
CA SER A 310 -3.44 -10.23 10.53
C SER A 310 -4.29 -9.43 9.54
N ARG A 311 -4.09 -9.67 8.23
CA ARG A 311 -5.03 -9.17 7.22
C ARG A 311 -6.43 -9.63 7.61
N PRO A 312 -7.45 -8.76 7.60
CA PRO A 312 -8.82 -9.22 7.73
C PRO A 312 -9.08 -10.22 6.59
N THR A 313 -9.24 -11.48 6.92
CA THR A 313 -9.76 -12.48 5.99
C THR A 313 -11.13 -11.98 5.55
N ALA A 314 -11.32 -11.82 4.24
CA ALA A 314 -12.61 -11.58 3.65
C ALA A 314 -13.59 -12.63 4.21
N HIS A 315 -14.66 -12.18 4.85
CA HIS A 315 -15.72 -13.04 5.34
C HIS A 315 -16.20 -13.91 4.18
N GLN A 316 -16.00 -15.22 4.30
CA GLN A 316 -16.79 -16.19 3.59
C GLN A 316 -18.22 -16.01 4.10
N GLU A 317 -19.07 -15.38 3.29
CA GLU A 317 -20.52 -15.41 3.52
C GLU A 317 -20.96 -16.87 3.38
N ASP A 318 -21.26 -17.49 4.50
CA ASP A 318 -22.00 -18.75 4.54
C ASP A 318 -23.39 -18.51 3.93
N HIS A 319 -23.52 -18.86 2.66
CA HIS A 319 -24.84 -19.05 2.06
C HIS A 319 -25.54 -20.22 2.76
N HIS A 320 -26.28 -19.91 3.81
CA HIS A 320 -27.33 -20.77 4.31
C HIS A 320 -28.53 -20.61 3.37
N VAL A 321 -28.72 -21.55 2.46
CA VAL A 321 -29.93 -21.68 1.67
C VAL A 321 -30.94 -22.45 2.53
N PRO A 322 -32.20 -21.98 2.68
CA PRO A 322 -33.27 -22.66 3.40
C PRO A 322 -33.76 -23.92 2.71
#